data_b819a93d5a132e82445884622c8a2aa9
#
_entry.id   b819a93d5a132e82445884622c8a2aa9
#
_cell.length_a   1.000
_cell.length_b   1.000
_cell.length_c   1.000
_cell.angle_alpha   90.00
_cell.angle_beta   90.00
_cell.angle_gamma   90.00
#
_symmetry.space_group_name_H-M   'P 1'
#
loop_
_entity.id
_entity.type
_entity.pdbx_description
1 polymer ?
#
loop_
_entity_poly.entity_id
_entity_poly.type
_entity_poly.pdbx_seq_one_letter_code
_entity_poly.pdbx_strand_id
1 'polypeptide(L)'
;VPPAPALKEVAVVNPTPTPLSLEERNDLLDYGNWRMNGLRCSLDPLRREVNVTALTDDKALMMISCEAGAYNTIDLAWIVSRKKPLASRPVRLRLPFNNGQETNELELMNATFDEKSRELVTLAKGRGLSDCGIQARWRFDGQRFRLVRYAAEPTCDNWHGPDAWPTLWITR
;
A
#
# COMPACT_ATOMS: atom_id res chain seq x y z
N VAL A 1 6.64 0.94 -26.36
CA VAL A 1 7.01 1.11 -24.96
C VAL A 1 8.31 0.34 -24.71
N PRO A 2 9.36 0.98 -24.18
CA PRO A 2 10.58 0.27 -23.86
C PRO A 2 10.30 -0.82 -22.80
N PRO A 3 11.02 -1.94 -22.81
CA PRO A 3 10.84 -2.97 -21.79
C PRO A 3 11.18 -2.41 -20.41
N ALA A 4 10.48 -2.91 -19.38
CA ALA A 4 10.74 -2.52 -18.00
C ALA A 4 12.18 -2.93 -17.60
N PRO A 5 12.92 -2.07 -16.93
CA PRO A 5 14.28 -2.42 -16.52
C PRO A 5 14.24 -3.56 -15.48
N ALA A 6 15.15 -4.50 -15.61
CA ALA A 6 15.32 -5.57 -14.64
C ALA A 6 16.12 -5.05 -13.45
N LEU A 7 15.58 -5.24 -12.26
CA LEU A 7 16.24 -4.90 -11.00
C LEU A 7 16.46 -6.17 -10.17
N LYS A 8 17.31 -6.04 -9.17
CA LYS A 8 17.50 -7.12 -8.21
C LYS A 8 16.20 -7.43 -7.50
N GLU A 9 15.84 -8.70 -7.43
CA GLU A 9 14.61 -9.16 -6.76
C GLU A 9 14.58 -8.69 -5.30
N VAL A 10 13.41 -8.22 -4.89
CA VAL A 10 13.13 -7.91 -3.48
C VAL A 10 12.65 -9.18 -2.81
N ALA A 11 13.47 -9.73 -1.93
CA ALA A 11 13.12 -10.94 -1.19
C ALA A 11 11.91 -10.70 -0.28
N VAL A 12 11.10 -11.74 -0.10
CA VAL A 12 10.03 -11.71 0.89
C VAL A 12 10.64 -11.85 2.27
N VAL A 13 10.51 -10.81 3.08
CA VAL A 13 10.92 -10.83 4.49
C VAL A 13 9.81 -11.47 5.31
N ASN A 14 10.13 -12.57 5.97
CA ASN A 14 9.17 -13.30 6.79
C ASN A 14 7.87 -13.64 6.03
N PRO A 15 7.93 -14.55 5.05
CA PRO A 15 6.77 -14.88 4.21
C PRO A 15 5.59 -15.45 4.99
N THR A 16 5.84 -16.01 6.18
CA THR A 16 4.80 -16.56 7.06
C THR A 16 5.01 -16.01 8.47
N PRO A 17 4.72 -14.71 8.71
CA PRO A 17 4.88 -14.16 10.05
C PRO A 17 3.90 -14.80 11.02
N THR A 18 4.27 -14.82 12.31
CA THR A 18 3.33 -15.20 13.36
C THR A 18 2.09 -14.32 13.29
N PRO A 19 0.88 -14.88 13.22
CA PRO A 19 -0.34 -14.08 13.19
C PRO A 19 -0.42 -13.13 14.39
N LEU A 20 -1.08 -12.00 14.22
CA LEU A 20 -1.32 -11.08 15.32
C LEU A 20 -2.15 -11.79 16.39
N SER A 21 -1.69 -11.75 17.64
CA SER A 21 -2.51 -12.20 18.76
C SER A 21 -3.71 -11.25 18.95
N LEU A 22 -4.72 -11.70 19.69
CA LEU A 22 -5.86 -10.84 20.00
C LEU A 22 -5.43 -9.59 20.76
N GLU A 23 -4.49 -9.72 21.70
CA GLU A 23 -3.94 -8.61 22.45
C GLU A 23 -3.19 -7.62 21.55
N GLU A 24 -2.31 -8.12 20.67
CA GLU A 24 -1.58 -7.30 19.70
C GLU A 24 -2.55 -6.55 18.77
N ARG A 25 -3.57 -7.25 18.27
CA ARG A 25 -4.56 -6.65 17.39
C ARG A 25 -5.35 -5.54 18.09
N ASN A 26 -5.80 -5.79 19.31
CA ASN A 26 -6.53 -4.80 20.08
C ASN A 26 -5.67 -3.56 20.38
N ASP A 27 -4.42 -3.76 20.77
CA ASP A 27 -3.48 -2.66 21.03
C ASP A 27 -3.23 -1.83 19.77
N LEU A 28 -3.05 -2.50 18.62
CA LEU A 28 -2.85 -1.82 17.34
C LEU A 28 -4.09 -1.07 16.88
N LEU A 29 -5.28 -1.64 17.06
CA LEU A 29 -6.53 -0.95 16.73
C LEU A 29 -6.77 0.26 17.61
N ASP A 30 -6.49 0.15 18.92
CA ASP A 30 -6.58 1.28 19.84
C ASP A 30 -5.58 2.39 19.48
N TYR A 31 -4.36 2.01 19.14
CA TYR A 31 -3.34 2.95 18.66
C TYR A 31 -3.78 3.64 17.37
N GLY A 32 -4.35 2.88 16.43
CA GLY A 32 -4.88 3.41 15.17
C GLY A 32 -6.02 4.39 15.38
N ASN A 33 -6.95 4.07 16.26
CA ASN A 33 -8.06 4.95 16.61
C ASN A 33 -7.57 6.25 17.28
N TRP A 34 -6.58 6.15 18.16
CA TRP A 34 -5.96 7.34 18.75
C TRP A 34 -5.27 8.20 17.68
N ARG A 35 -4.50 7.57 16.79
CA ARG A 35 -3.84 8.24 15.66
C ARG A 35 -4.85 8.95 14.77
N MET A 36 -5.92 8.25 14.44
CA MET A 36 -6.97 8.75 13.53
C MET A 36 -7.59 10.05 14.03
N ASN A 37 -7.76 10.21 15.35
CA ASN A 37 -8.33 11.41 15.94
C ASN A 37 -7.45 12.65 15.75
N GLY A 38 -6.14 12.47 15.56
CA GLY A 38 -5.20 13.55 15.30
C GLY A 38 -4.97 13.85 13.82
N LEU A 39 -5.60 13.10 12.91
CA LEU A 39 -5.38 13.24 11.47
C LEU A 39 -6.39 14.21 10.84
N ARG A 40 -5.90 15.04 9.92
CA ARG A 40 -6.74 15.87 9.07
C ARG A 40 -7.14 15.09 7.83
N CYS A 41 -8.31 14.48 7.87
CA CYS A 41 -8.86 13.68 6.78
C CYS A 41 -10.22 14.22 6.39
N SER A 42 -10.53 14.21 5.09
CA SER A 42 -11.83 14.65 4.59
C SER A 42 -12.94 13.62 4.82
N LEU A 43 -12.56 12.34 4.97
CA LEU A 43 -13.52 11.27 5.23
C LEU A 43 -14.08 11.40 6.65
N ASP A 44 -15.41 11.27 6.78
CA ASP A 44 -16.10 11.28 8.08
C ASP A 44 -15.44 10.25 9.03
N PRO A 45 -15.11 10.62 10.29
CA PRO A 45 -14.50 9.69 11.24
C PRO A 45 -15.23 8.35 11.40
N LEU A 46 -16.55 8.33 11.30
CA LEU A 46 -17.36 7.10 11.38
C LEU A 46 -17.17 6.18 10.17
N ARG A 47 -16.64 6.70 9.06
CA ARG A 47 -16.39 5.96 7.83
C ARG A 47 -14.93 5.59 7.64
N ARG A 48 -14.04 6.06 8.51
CA ARG A 48 -12.63 5.71 8.46
C ARG A 48 -12.43 4.31 9.02
N GLU A 49 -11.72 3.50 8.28
CA GLU A 49 -11.39 2.13 8.70
C GLU A 49 -9.93 2.05 9.10
N VAL A 50 -9.66 1.32 10.17
CA VAL A 50 -8.32 0.96 10.60
C VAL A 50 -8.10 -0.51 10.30
N ASN A 51 -7.13 -0.81 9.44
CA ASN A 51 -6.74 -2.17 9.10
C ASN A 51 -5.33 -2.45 9.61
N VAL A 52 -5.14 -3.59 10.25
CA VAL A 52 -3.85 -4.02 10.76
C VAL A 52 -3.52 -5.41 10.24
N THR A 53 -2.28 -5.58 9.83
CA THR A 53 -1.78 -6.82 9.24
C THR A 53 -0.36 -7.09 9.72
N ALA A 54 -0.04 -8.34 10.02
CA ALA A 54 1.33 -8.72 10.36
C ALA A 54 2.24 -8.57 9.13
N LEU A 55 3.34 -7.81 9.26
CA LEU A 55 4.39 -7.73 8.23
C LEU A 55 5.52 -8.71 8.51
N THR A 56 5.98 -8.71 9.74
CA THR A 56 7.02 -9.60 10.25
C THR A 56 6.59 -10.06 11.64
N ASP A 57 7.43 -10.84 12.31
CA ASP A 57 7.14 -11.28 13.68
C ASP A 57 7.14 -10.13 14.70
N ASP A 58 7.79 -8.99 14.36
CA ASP A 58 7.89 -7.83 15.25
C ASP A 58 7.28 -6.54 14.68
N LYS A 59 6.83 -6.54 13.43
CA LYS A 59 6.25 -5.38 12.75
C LYS A 59 4.87 -5.67 12.20
N ALA A 60 4.02 -4.66 12.23
CA ALA A 60 2.69 -4.69 11.61
C ALA A 60 2.52 -3.51 10.66
N LEU A 61 1.67 -3.70 9.66
CA LEU A 61 1.21 -2.63 8.79
C LEU A 61 -0.15 -2.16 9.30
N MET A 62 -0.26 -0.87 9.55
CA MET A 62 -1.52 -0.22 9.92
C MET A 62 -1.91 0.75 8.83
N MET A 63 -3.12 0.61 8.30
CA MET A 63 -3.65 1.50 7.26
C MET A 63 -4.95 2.14 7.74
N ILE A 64 -5.10 3.43 7.45
CA ILE A 64 -6.28 4.20 7.81
C ILE A 64 -6.78 4.92 6.56
N SER A 65 -8.08 4.74 6.24
CA SER A 65 -8.72 5.49 5.16
C SER A 65 -8.84 6.96 5.55
N CYS A 66 -8.38 7.86 4.70
CA CYS A 66 -8.30 9.29 5.01
C CYS A 66 -9.20 10.14 4.12
N GLU A 67 -9.20 9.90 2.83
CA GLU A 67 -9.99 10.66 1.86
C GLU A 67 -10.71 9.71 0.89
N ALA A 68 -11.86 10.13 0.41
CA ALA A 68 -12.60 9.37 -0.59
C ALA A 68 -13.09 10.31 -1.70
N GLY A 69 -12.74 9.97 -2.94
CA GLY A 69 -13.28 10.58 -4.14
C GLY A 69 -14.40 9.72 -4.74
N ALA A 70 -14.72 9.96 -6.01
CA ALA A 70 -15.79 9.24 -6.69
C ALA A 70 -15.51 7.73 -6.82
N TYR A 71 -14.25 7.34 -7.06
CA TYR A 71 -13.83 5.96 -7.27
C TYR A 71 -12.47 5.61 -6.69
N ASN A 72 -11.80 6.54 -6.04
CA ASN A 72 -10.52 6.32 -5.36
C ASN A 72 -10.61 6.73 -3.90
N THR A 73 -9.96 5.96 -3.04
CA THR A 73 -9.70 6.37 -1.66
C THR A 73 -8.21 6.66 -1.51
N ILE A 74 -7.87 7.59 -0.63
CA ILE A 74 -6.49 7.85 -0.23
C ILE A 74 -6.34 7.38 1.19
N ASP A 75 -5.36 6.50 1.40
CA ASP A 75 -5.06 5.89 2.68
C ASP A 75 -3.77 6.45 3.25
N LEU A 76 -3.65 6.42 4.57
CA LEU A 76 -2.41 6.64 5.28
C LEU A 76 -1.97 5.31 5.88
N ALA A 77 -0.68 5.08 5.93
CA ALA A 77 -0.14 3.83 6.44
C ALA A 77 1.09 4.06 7.30
N TRP A 78 1.24 3.17 8.28
CA TRP A 78 2.39 3.16 9.19
C TRP A 78 2.89 1.74 9.37
N ILE A 79 4.20 1.64 9.56
CA ILE A 79 4.84 0.43 10.06
C ILE A 79 4.93 0.59 11.56
N VAL A 80 4.28 -0.30 12.31
CA VAL A 80 4.15 -0.21 13.77
C VAL A 80 4.78 -1.43 14.41
N SER A 81 5.48 -1.22 15.54
CA SER A 81 5.95 -2.33 16.36
C SER A 81 4.78 -3.13 16.93
N ARG A 82 4.90 -4.47 16.94
CA ARG A 82 3.83 -5.34 17.45
C ARG A 82 3.84 -5.45 18.97
N LYS A 83 4.97 -5.15 19.60
CA LYS A 83 5.14 -5.22 21.05
C LYS A 83 5.30 -3.84 21.65
N LYS A 84 4.81 -3.67 22.87
CA LYS A 84 4.94 -2.41 23.60
C LYS A 84 6.40 -2.14 24.00
N PRO A 85 6.83 -0.86 23.97
CA PRO A 85 6.06 0.32 23.59
C PRO A 85 5.83 0.39 22.08
N LEU A 86 4.61 0.78 21.66
CA LEU A 86 4.28 0.89 20.25
C LEU A 86 4.99 2.09 19.65
N ALA A 87 5.78 1.86 18.63
CA ALA A 87 6.46 2.88 17.86
C ALA A 87 6.07 2.74 16.39
N SER A 88 5.83 3.85 15.72
CA SER A 88 5.40 3.86 14.34
C SER A 88 6.22 4.81 13.49
N ARG A 89 6.30 4.50 12.21
CA ARG A 89 6.82 5.40 11.19
C ARG A 89 5.93 5.35 9.95
N PRO A 90 5.72 6.49 9.27
CA PRO A 90 4.86 6.51 8.10
C PRO A 90 5.46 5.69 6.95
N VAL A 91 4.59 5.03 6.21
CA VAL A 91 4.95 4.36 4.96
C VAL A 91 5.06 5.44 3.88
N ARG A 92 6.20 5.47 3.19
CA ARG A 92 6.43 6.31 2.03
C ARG A 92 6.75 5.44 0.84
N LEU A 93 6.00 5.63 -0.25
CA LEU A 93 6.15 4.84 -1.47
C LEU A 93 6.92 5.67 -2.50
N ARG A 94 8.21 5.38 -2.64
CA ARG A 94 9.08 6.06 -3.60
C ARG A 94 9.32 5.21 -4.82
N LEU A 95 8.91 5.73 -5.98
CA LEU A 95 9.22 5.12 -7.25
C LEU A 95 10.73 5.24 -7.52
N PRO A 96 11.39 4.19 -8.03
CA PRO A 96 12.80 4.24 -8.41
C PRO A 96 13.05 5.02 -9.71
N PHE A 97 12.00 5.61 -10.28
CA PHE A 97 12.04 6.42 -11.51
C PHE A 97 11.09 7.61 -11.36
N ASN A 98 11.25 8.60 -12.21
CA ASN A 98 10.31 9.72 -12.32
C ASN A 98 9.32 9.45 -13.46
N ASN A 99 8.02 9.49 -13.14
CA ASN A 99 6.94 9.26 -14.10
C ASN A 99 6.36 10.54 -14.69
N GLY A 100 7.13 11.64 -14.69
CA GLY A 100 6.71 12.93 -15.21
C GLY A 100 6.02 13.84 -14.19
N GLN A 101 5.93 13.43 -12.94
CA GLN A 101 5.43 14.23 -11.82
C GLN A 101 6.57 14.98 -11.13
N GLU A 102 6.24 16.00 -10.35
CA GLU A 102 7.22 16.78 -9.59
C GLU A 102 7.95 15.95 -8.52
N THR A 103 7.31 14.91 -8.04
CA THR A 103 7.84 14.02 -7.04
C THR A 103 7.79 12.57 -7.53
N ASN A 104 8.73 11.76 -7.08
CA ASN A 104 8.70 10.32 -7.30
C ASN A 104 7.95 9.56 -6.19
N GLU A 105 7.32 10.26 -5.26
CA GLU A 105 6.51 9.65 -4.20
C GLU A 105 5.10 9.37 -4.74
N LEU A 106 4.61 8.16 -4.48
CA LEU A 106 3.27 7.74 -4.88
C LEU A 106 2.34 7.75 -3.66
N GLU A 107 1.13 8.28 -3.85
CA GLU A 107 0.11 8.22 -2.83
C GLU A 107 -0.44 6.81 -2.67
N LEU A 108 -0.86 6.45 -1.45
CA LEU A 108 -1.52 5.19 -1.17
C LEU A 108 -3.00 5.29 -1.58
N MET A 109 -3.28 5.02 -2.84
CA MET A 109 -4.65 4.98 -3.35
C MET A 109 -5.18 3.57 -3.36
N ASN A 110 -6.39 3.38 -2.82
CA ASN A 110 -7.07 2.07 -2.76
C ASN A 110 -6.12 0.97 -2.28
N ALA A 111 -5.36 1.28 -1.22
CA ALA A 111 -4.30 0.41 -0.73
C ALA A 111 -4.87 -0.85 -0.08
N THR A 112 -4.31 -1.99 -0.45
CA THR A 112 -4.63 -3.29 0.13
C THR A 112 -3.34 -4.08 0.33
N PHE A 113 -3.36 -5.03 1.26
CA PHE A 113 -2.23 -5.92 1.45
C PHE A 113 -2.60 -7.34 0.97
N ASP A 114 -1.87 -7.82 -0.02
CA ASP A 114 -2.03 -9.16 -0.55
C ASP A 114 -1.20 -10.12 0.30
N GLU A 115 -1.86 -10.90 1.16
CA GLU A 115 -1.17 -11.80 2.07
C GLU A 115 -0.48 -12.97 1.36
N LYS A 116 -0.97 -13.38 0.19
CA LYS A 116 -0.36 -14.46 -0.58
C LYS A 116 0.99 -14.07 -1.15
N SER A 117 1.04 -12.91 -1.79
CA SER A 117 2.28 -12.39 -2.38
C SER A 117 3.11 -11.58 -1.37
N ARG A 118 2.56 -11.26 -0.21
CA ARG A 118 3.17 -10.38 0.79
C ARG A 118 3.49 -9.00 0.21
N GLU A 119 2.58 -8.48 -0.59
CA GLU A 119 2.74 -7.21 -1.28
C GLU A 119 1.67 -6.21 -0.87
N LEU A 120 2.10 -4.98 -0.65
CA LEU A 120 1.20 -3.83 -0.57
C LEU A 120 0.85 -3.45 -2.00
N VAL A 121 -0.44 -3.32 -2.29
CA VAL A 121 -0.94 -3.00 -3.63
C VAL A 121 -1.63 -1.65 -3.58
N THR A 122 -1.23 -0.75 -4.48
CA THR A 122 -1.91 0.53 -4.69
C THR A 122 -2.52 0.56 -6.07
N LEU A 123 -3.70 1.16 -6.18
CA LEU A 123 -4.45 1.22 -7.43
C LEU A 123 -5.06 2.60 -7.61
N ALA A 124 -4.51 3.39 -8.52
CA ALA A 124 -5.10 4.65 -8.94
C ALA A 124 -5.99 4.39 -10.16
N LYS A 125 -7.30 4.37 -9.94
CA LYS A 125 -8.26 4.12 -11.03
C LYS A 125 -8.52 5.40 -11.80
N GLY A 126 -8.51 5.31 -13.13
CA GLY A 126 -8.93 6.41 -14.00
C GLY A 126 -10.45 6.59 -14.01
N ARG A 127 -11.19 5.51 -13.70
CA ARG A 127 -12.65 5.52 -13.52
C ARG A 127 -13.12 4.27 -12.75
N GLY A 128 -14.39 4.25 -12.36
CA GLY A 128 -14.94 3.22 -11.48
C GLY A 128 -14.86 1.78 -12.00
N LEU A 129 -14.78 1.57 -13.32
CA LEU A 129 -14.69 0.23 -13.92
C LEU A 129 -13.32 -0.44 -13.74
N SER A 130 -12.31 0.30 -13.28
CA SER A 130 -10.94 -0.21 -13.10
C SER A 130 -10.32 -0.78 -14.37
N ASP A 131 -10.65 -0.24 -15.53
CA ASP A 131 -10.12 -0.64 -16.84
C ASP A 131 -9.00 0.27 -17.34
N CYS A 132 -8.64 1.28 -16.56
CA CYS A 132 -7.53 2.19 -16.82
C CYS A 132 -7.01 2.75 -15.50
N GLY A 133 -5.75 3.16 -15.49
CA GLY A 133 -5.10 3.74 -14.32
C GLY A 133 -3.69 3.21 -14.11
N ILE A 134 -3.28 3.16 -12.86
CA ILE A 134 -1.95 2.72 -12.44
C ILE A 134 -2.10 1.73 -11.29
N GLN A 135 -1.45 0.57 -11.41
CA GLN A 135 -1.29 -0.37 -10.31
C GLN A 135 0.19 -0.48 -9.95
N ALA A 136 0.50 -0.39 -8.68
CA ALA A 136 1.84 -0.61 -8.16
C ALA A 136 1.82 -1.66 -7.06
N ARG A 137 2.82 -2.53 -7.06
CA ARG A 137 3.01 -3.57 -6.04
C ARG A 137 4.33 -3.34 -5.35
N TRP A 138 4.31 -3.47 -4.04
CA TRP A 138 5.43 -3.12 -3.16
C TRP A 138 5.68 -4.24 -2.18
N ARG A 139 6.95 -4.54 -1.93
CA ARG A 139 7.34 -5.57 -0.97
C ARG A 139 8.20 -4.96 0.12
N PHE A 140 7.89 -5.33 1.37
CA PHE A 140 8.64 -4.87 2.53
C PHE A 140 10.00 -5.59 2.61
N ASP A 141 11.10 -4.82 2.68
CA ASP A 141 12.46 -5.35 2.73
C ASP A 141 13.02 -5.45 4.16
N GLY A 142 12.17 -5.23 5.17
CA GLY A 142 12.55 -5.16 6.57
C GLY A 142 12.64 -3.74 7.11
N GLN A 143 12.75 -2.74 6.23
CA GLN A 143 12.82 -1.33 6.60
C GLN A 143 11.80 -0.48 5.87
N ARG A 144 11.60 -0.72 4.58
CA ARG A 144 10.69 0.05 3.74
C ARG A 144 10.03 -0.84 2.69
N PHE A 145 8.97 -0.31 2.08
CA PHE A 145 8.35 -0.93 0.91
C PHE A 145 9.12 -0.52 -0.35
N ARG A 146 9.50 -1.52 -1.14
CA ARG A 146 10.21 -1.34 -2.41
C ARG A 146 9.33 -1.80 -3.56
N LEU A 147 9.38 -1.05 -4.66
CA LEU A 147 8.58 -1.34 -5.84
C LEU A 147 8.95 -2.70 -6.42
N VAL A 148 7.95 -3.54 -6.64
CA VAL A 148 8.09 -4.86 -7.30
C VAL A 148 7.56 -4.80 -8.71
N ARG A 149 6.42 -4.15 -8.92
CA ARG A 149 5.79 -4.03 -10.22
C ARG A 149 5.07 -2.69 -10.34
N TYR A 150 5.22 -2.06 -11.50
CA TYR A 150 4.48 -0.86 -11.86
C TYR A 150 3.81 -1.11 -13.22
N ALA A 151 2.50 -1.05 -13.25
CA ALA A 151 1.71 -1.28 -14.45
C ALA A 151 0.76 -0.11 -14.68
N ALA A 152 0.59 0.28 -15.92
CA ALA A 152 -0.28 1.38 -16.27
C ALA A 152 -1.06 1.07 -17.54
N GLU A 153 -2.33 1.47 -17.56
CA GLU A 153 -3.20 1.46 -18.72
C GLU A 153 -3.86 2.83 -18.82
N PRO A 154 -3.35 3.71 -19.70
CA PRO A 154 -3.91 5.05 -19.85
C PRO A 154 -5.24 5.06 -20.62
N THR A 155 -5.55 3.99 -21.36
CA THR A 155 -6.75 3.89 -22.20
C THR A 155 -7.85 3.13 -21.47
N CYS A 156 -8.98 3.78 -21.26
CA CYS A 156 -10.17 3.17 -20.66
C CYS A 156 -10.96 2.43 -21.75
N ASP A 157 -10.66 1.16 -21.96
CA ASP A 157 -11.14 0.35 -23.07
C ASP A 157 -12.24 -0.67 -22.72
N ASN A 158 -12.63 -0.77 -21.46
CA ASN A 158 -13.58 -1.76 -20.91
C ASN A 158 -13.11 -3.21 -20.97
N TRP A 159 -11.86 -3.50 -21.34
CA TRP A 159 -11.40 -4.87 -21.62
C TRP A 159 -10.53 -5.47 -20.52
N HIS A 160 -9.66 -4.66 -19.90
CA HIS A 160 -8.60 -5.19 -19.05
C HIS A 160 -8.67 -4.60 -17.64
N GLY A 161 -8.73 -5.49 -16.65
CA GLY A 161 -8.52 -5.12 -15.27
C GLY A 161 -7.04 -4.90 -14.93
N PRO A 162 -6.74 -4.40 -13.71
CA PRO A 162 -5.38 -4.01 -13.32
C PRO A 162 -4.33 -5.11 -13.45
N ASP A 163 -4.70 -6.37 -13.27
CA ASP A 163 -3.75 -7.48 -13.35
C ASP A 163 -3.28 -7.78 -14.77
N ALA A 164 -4.03 -7.30 -15.78
CA ALA A 164 -3.71 -7.46 -17.20
C ALA A 164 -3.11 -6.19 -17.81
N TRP A 165 -2.90 -5.12 -17.05
CA TRP A 165 -2.33 -3.88 -17.58
C TRP A 165 -0.86 -4.05 -17.96
N PRO A 166 -0.38 -3.29 -18.97
CA PRO A 166 1.02 -3.34 -19.38
C PRO A 166 1.97 -3.02 -18.22
N THR A 167 2.94 -3.88 -18.01
CA THR A 167 3.97 -3.69 -17.00
C THR A 167 5.04 -2.75 -17.53
N LEU A 168 5.22 -1.61 -16.87
CA LEU A 168 6.23 -0.60 -17.20
C LEU A 168 7.50 -0.74 -16.37
N TRP A 169 7.42 -1.44 -15.25
CA TRP A 169 8.54 -1.67 -14.35
C TRP A 169 8.33 -2.96 -13.57
N ILE A 170 9.37 -3.78 -13.48
CA ILE A 170 9.36 -4.99 -12.68
C ILE A 170 10.71 -5.17 -12.01
N THR A 171 10.69 -5.62 -10.76
CA THR A 171 11.87 -6.05 -10.01
C THR A 171 11.97 -7.57 -10.10
N ARG A 172 13.12 -8.07 -10.47
CA ARG A 172 13.39 -9.51 -10.60
C ARG A 172 14.26 -10.02 -9.48
#